data_5b081018893dbddee8902c43232c2e9e
#
_entry.id   5b081018893dbddee8902c43232c2e9e
#
_cell.length_a   1.000
_cell.length_b   1.000
_cell.length_c   1.000
_cell.angle_alpha   90.00
_cell.angle_beta   90.00
_cell.angle_gamma   90.00
#
_symmetry.space_group_name_H-M   'P 1'
#
loop_
_entity.id
_entity.type
_entity.pdbx_description
1 polymer ?
#
loop_
_entity_poly.entity_id
_entity_poly.type
_entity_poly.pdbx_seq_one_letter_code
_entity_poly.pdbx_strand_id
1 'polypeptide(L)'
;MNMGIGYNTGLVTEEEAPKSWDDLLDPKWENQIVMTDPSTAGTTKYFVGALLSDSKYGEDYFKKLKENGCELESGTTATHNQVAAGAYKVGIMLDYVTQNLIDEGSPLGFTYLPSDLVSIFSPIGLVEGCANEDNGKLLYDFILSKEGQEILVENNLLSVRNDVEQKGESVDEITKSAMTVDLQSLADNSDEIISTFDSVFK
;
A
#
# COMPACT_ATOMS: atom_id res chain seq x y z
N MET A 1 4.04 1.91 -6.22
CA MET A 1 3.48 2.24 -4.89
C MET A 1 3.59 1.01 -4.00
N ASN A 2 3.76 1.24 -2.69
CA ASN A 2 3.98 0.15 -1.75
C ASN A 2 2.98 0.25 -0.59
N MET A 3 2.46 -0.89 -0.17
CA MET A 3 1.76 -1.01 1.11
C MET A 3 2.80 -1.26 2.20
N GLY A 4 2.75 -0.47 3.25
CA GLY A 4 3.61 -0.56 4.40
C GLY A 4 2.86 -0.13 5.66
N ILE A 5 3.60 0.21 6.71
CA ILE A 5 3.01 0.60 7.98
C ILE A 5 3.24 2.09 8.20
N GLY A 6 2.14 2.86 8.14
CA GLY A 6 2.14 4.25 8.57
C GLY A 6 1.90 4.37 10.07
N TYR A 7 2.46 5.37 10.70
CA TYR A 7 2.28 5.62 12.13
C TYR A 7 2.22 7.12 12.45
N ASN A 8 1.55 7.48 13.55
CA ASN A 8 1.50 8.86 14.03
C ASN A 8 2.75 9.17 14.87
N THR A 9 3.61 10.09 14.40
CA THR A 9 4.88 10.44 15.06
C THR A 9 4.72 11.19 16.39
N GLY A 10 3.53 11.70 16.69
CA GLY A 10 3.22 12.25 18.01
C GLY A 10 2.86 11.19 19.05
N LEU A 11 2.60 9.93 18.63
CA LEU A 11 2.16 8.83 19.50
C LEU A 11 3.11 7.62 19.47
N VAL A 12 3.93 7.49 18.45
CA VAL A 12 4.83 6.34 18.21
C VAL A 12 6.16 6.89 17.72
N THR A 13 7.26 6.51 18.34
CA THR A 13 8.60 6.85 17.84
C THR A 13 9.01 5.92 16.71
N GLU A 14 9.99 6.30 15.92
CA GLU A 14 10.51 5.47 14.81
C GLU A 14 11.06 4.12 15.30
N GLU A 15 11.67 4.10 16.48
CA GLU A 15 12.20 2.87 17.09
C GLU A 15 11.08 1.92 17.53
N GLU A 16 9.94 2.46 17.98
CA GLU A 16 8.77 1.68 18.43
C GLU A 16 7.88 1.23 17.28
N ALA A 17 7.97 1.89 16.12
CA ALA A 17 7.13 1.60 14.96
C ALA A 17 7.29 0.14 14.52
N PRO A 18 6.18 -0.52 14.10
CA PRO A 18 6.24 -1.90 13.61
C PRO A 18 7.13 -2.00 12.36
N LYS A 19 7.90 -3.09 12.26
CA LYS A 19 8.87 -3.33 11.15
C LYS A 19 8.56 -4.59 10.35
N SER A 20 7.48 -5.27 10.69
CA SER A 20 6.95 -6.44 10.00
C SER A 20 5.43 -6.50 10.12
N TRP A 21 4.77 -7.28 9.26
CA TRP A 21 3.33 -7.52 9.41
C TRP A 21 3.02 -8.24 10.72
N ASP A 22 3.90 -9.14 11.19
CA ASP A 22 3.75 -9.85 12.45
C ASP A 22 3.79 -8.91 13.66
N ASP A 23 4.55 -7.81 13.59
CA ASP A 23 4.61 -6.84 14.69
C ASP A 23 3.25 -6.18 14.97
N LEU A 24 2.35 -6.10 13.97
CA LEU A 24 0.99 -5.60 14.15
C LEU A 24 0.12 -6.54 15.02
N LEU A 25 0.57 -7.76 15.26
CA LEU A 25 -0.11 -8.72 16.13
C LEU A 25 0.30 -8.59 17.60
N ASP A 26 1.28 -7.72 17.91
CA ASP A 26 1.69 -7.45 19.29
C ASP A 26 0.53 -6.78 20.06
N PRO A 27 0.15 -7.26 21.27
CA PRO A 27 -0.90 -6.67 22.11
C PRO A 27 -0.71 -5.17 22.42
N LYS A 28 0.51 -4.62 22.30
CA LYS A 28 0.75 -3.17 22.44
C LYS A 28 -0.02 -2.31 21.43
N TRP A 29 -0.46 -2.93 20.33
CA TRP A 29 -1.26 -2.29 19.27
C TRP A 29 -2.75 -2.60 19.35
N GLU A 30 -3.20 -3.28 20.42
CA GLU A 30 -4.60 -3.66 20.59
C GLU A 30 -5.52 -2.41 20.45
N ASN A 31 -6.50 -2.49 19.52
CA ASN A 31 -7.42 -1.40 19.17
C ASN A 31 -6.74 -0.10 18.68
N GLN A 32 -5.51 -0.19 18.16
CA GLN A 32 -4.73 0.96 17.67
C GLN A 32 -4.34 0.83 16.20
N ILE A 33 -4.91 -0.12 15.47
CA ILE A 33 -4.61 -0.42 14.08
C ILE A 33 -5.81 -0.10 13.20
N VAL A 34 -5.55 0.50 12.04
CA VAL A 34 -6.57 0.74 11.02
C VAL A 34 -6.06 0.33 9.65
N MET A 35 -6.95 -0.19 8.81
CA MET A 35 -6.68 -0.44 7.39
C MET A 35 -7.90 -0.08 6.54
N THR A 36 -7.69 0.08 5.24
CA THR A 36 -8.81 0.31 4.32
C THR A 36 -9.54 -1.02 4.05
N ASP A 37 -10.87 -1.00 3.97
CA ASP A 37 -11.67 -2.16 3.57
C ASP A 37 -11.29 -2.59 2.14
N PRO A 38 -10.84 -3.84 1.91
CA PRO A 38 -10.41 -4.31 0.59
C PRO A 38 -11.55 -4.35 -0.44
N SER A 39 -12.81 -4.32 -0.01
CA SER A 39 -13.96 -4.22 -0.92
C SER A 39 -14.09 -2.84 -1.57
N THR A 40 -13.47 -1.80 -0.97
CA THR A 40 -13.55 -0.40 -1.43
C THR A 40 -12.28 0.11 -2.08
N ALA A 41 -11.16 -0.59 -1.93
CA ALA A 41 -9.85 -0.17 -2.45
C ALA A 41 -9.08 -1.32 -3.10
N GLY A 42 -8.78 -1.18 -4.39
CA GLY A 42 -8.03 -2.19 -5.15
C GLY A 42 -6.63 -2.46 -4.61
N THR A 43 -5.95 -1.46 -4.08
CA THR A 43 -4.62 -1.61 -3.46
C THR A 43 -4.69 -2.45 -2.20
N THR A 44 -5.70 -2.25 -1.36
CA THR A 44 -5.91 -3.07 -0.15
C THR A 44 -6.35 -4.49 -0.52
N LYS A 45 -7.17 -4.66 -1.57
CA LYS A 45 -7.51 -5.99 -2.09
C LYS A 45 -6.26 -6.73 -2.57
N TYR A 46 -5.36 -6.05 -3.27
CA TYR A 46 -4.07 -6.63 -3.67
C TYR A 46 -3.24 -7.05 -2.46
N PHE A 47 -3.13 -6.20 -1.44
CA PHE A 47 -2.44 -6.51 -0.19
C PHE A 47 -3.02 -7.75 0.50
N VAL A 48 -4.33 -7.78 0.68
CA VAL A 48 -5.03 -8.93 1.29
C VAL A 48 -4.78 -10.20 0.49
N GLY A 49 -4.91 -10.15 -0.83
CA GLY A 49 -4.65 -11.30 -1.69
C GLY A 49 -3.20 -11.78 -1.65
N ALA A 50 -2.24 -10.87 -1.59
CA ALA A 50 -0.83 -11.21 -1.45
C ALA A 50 -0.56 -11.99 -0.14
N LEU A 51 -1.08 -11.51 0.99
CA LEU A 51 -0.90 -12.18 2.28
C LEU A 51 -1.71 -13.48 2.40
N LEU A 52 -2.95 -13.53 1.87
CA LEU A 52 -3.74 -14.77 1.87
C LEU A 52 -3.08 -15.88 1.06
N SER A 53 -2.36 -15.54 -0.01
CA SER A 53 -1.68 -16.51 -0.88
C SER A 53 -0.31 -16.93 -0.32
N ASP A 54 0.20 -16.26 0.69
CA ASP A 54 1.49 -16.56 1.29
C ASP A 54 1.34 -17.58 2.43
N SER A 55 2.21 -18.60 2.45
CA SER A 55 2.17 -19.69 3.43
C SER A 55 2.49 -19.25 4.86
N LYS A 56 3.16 -18.12 5.04
CA LYS A 56 3.50 -17.56 6.36
C LYS A 56 2.30 -16.86 7.00
N TYR A 57 1.46 -16.21 6.19
CA TYR A 57 0.38 -15.37 6.69
C TYR A 57 -0.99 -16.06 6.60
N GLY A 58 -1.55 -16.18 5.40
CA GLY A 58 -2.85 -16.81 5.18
C GLY A 58 -4.01 -16.18 5.97
N GLU A 59 -5.10 -16.93 6.11
CA GLU A 59 -6.28 -16.50 6.88
C GLU A 59 -5.99 -16.27 8.38
N ASP A 60 -5.09 -17.06 8.95
CA ASP A 60 -4.79 -16.99 10.38
C ASP A 60 -4.15 -15.66 10.79
N TYR A 61 -3.42 -15.01 9.87
CA TYR A 61 -2.90 -13.68 10.09
C TYR A 61 -4.04 -12.66 10.25
N PHE A 62 -5.02 -12.68 9.35
CA PHE A 62 -6.15 -11.75 9.39
C PHE A 62 -7.08 -12.01 10.59
N LYS A 63 -7.24 -13.27 11.03
CA LYS A 63 -7.96 -13.59 12.27
C LYS A 63 -7.29 -12.93 13.49
N LYS A 64 -5.98 -13.09 13.61
CA LYS A 64 -5.20 -12.48 14.70
C LYS A 64 -5.21 -10.96 14.63
N LEU A 65 -5.12 -10.39 13.41
CA LEU A 65 -5.18 -8.94 13.20
C LEU A 65 -6.54 -8.37 13.63
N LYS A 66 -7.64 -9.09 13.31
CA LYS A 66 -8.98 -8.77 13.79
C LYS A 66 -9.11 -8.91 15.30
N GLU A 67 -8.60 -10.00 15.89
CA GLU A 67 -8.58 -10.22 17.33
C GLU A 67 -7.79 -9.13 18.07
N ASN A 68 -6.73 -8.59 17.45
CA ASN A 68 -5.97 -7.44 17.95
C ASN A 68 -6.70 -6.09 17.73
N GLY A 69 -7.95 -6.10 17.26
CA GLY A 69 -8.80 -4.93 17.17
C GLY A 69 -8.45 -4.01 15.98
N CYS A 70 -7.95 -4.56 14.87
CA CYS A 70 -7.79 -3.78 13.65
C CYS A 70 -9.16 -3.39 13.08
N GLU A 71 -9.35 -2.08 12.85
CA GLU A 71 -10.59 -1.53 12.29
C GLU A 71 -10.47 -1.26 10.79
N LEU A 72 -11.63 -1.27 10.11
CA LEU A 72 -11.74 -1.01 8.67
C LEU A 72 -12.32 0.36 8.39
N GLU A 73 -11.63 1.12 7.51
CA GLU A 73 -12.13 2.37 6.96
C GLU A 73 -12.61 2.21 5.51
N SER A 74 -13.62 3.00 5.13
CA SER A 74 -14.27 2.90 3.83
C SER A 74 -13.46 3.44 2.64
N GLY A 75 -12.22 3.91 2.87
CA GLY A 75 -11.37 4.44 1.79
C GLY A 75 -9.97 4.80 2.25
N THR A 76 -9.04 4.76 1.29
CA THR A 76 -7.61 5.03 1.53
C THR A 76 -7.37 6.37 2.23
N THR A 77 -8.00 7.45 1.76
CA THR A 77 -7.85 8.78 2.37
C THR A 77 -8.34 8.80 3.82
N ALA A 78 -9.45 8.12 4.12
CA ALA A 78 -9.98 8.04 5.47
C ALA A 78 -8.98 7.34 6.40
N THR A 79 -8.44 6.18 5.99
CA THR A 79 -7.43 5.44 6.75
C THR A 79 -6.22 6.33 7.11
N HIS A 80 -5.65 7.03 6.12
CA HIS A 80 -4.50 7.91 6.35
C HIS A 80 -4.82 9.07 7.30
N ASN A 81 -5.98 9.71 7.12
CA ASN A 81 -6.42 10.81 7.96
C ASN A 81 -6.68 10.39 9.41
N GLN A 82 -7.19 9.17 9.65
CA GLN A 82 -7.40 8.64 11.01
C GLN A 82 -6.07 8.47 11.77
N VAL A 83 -5.04 7.96 11.09
CA VAL A 83 -3.70 7.87 11.67
C VAL A 83 -3.08 9.26 11.88
N ALA A 84 -3.19 10.16 10.88
CA ALA A 84 -2.69 11.54 10.99
C ALA A 84 -3.34 12.30 12.16
N ALA A 85 -4.64 12.11 12.39
CA ALA A 85 -5.38 12.71 13.49
C ALA A 85 -5.10 12.06 14.86
N GLY A 86 -4.38 10.93 14.91
CA GLY A 86 -4.08 10.18 16.14
C GLY A 86 -5.27 9.38 16.69
N ALA A 87 -6.29 9.11 15.87
CA ALA A 87 -7.37 8.21 16.24
C ALA A 87 -6.88 6.75 16.36
N TYR A 88 -5.92 6.38 15.51
CA TYR A 88 -5.16 5.14 15.58
C TYR A 88 -3.67 5.47 15.59
N LYS A 89 -2.87 4.65 16.25
CA LYS A 89 -1.42 4.83 16.33
C LYS A 89 -0.71 4.40 15.06
N VAL A 90 -1.20 3.33 14.43
CA VAL A 90 -0.61 2.71 13.24
C VAL A 90 -1.69 2.34 12.23
N GLY A 91 -1.30 2.25 10.95
CA GLY A 91 -2.20 1.85 9.87
C GLY A 91 -1.47 1.09 8.78
N ILE A 92 -2.19 0.21 8.09
CA ILE A 92 -1.73 -0.40 6.84
C ILE A 92 -2.03 0.60 5.73
N MET A 93 -0.98 1.25 5.21
CA MET A 93 -1.09 2.48 4.43
C MET A 93 -0.24 2.42 3.15
N LEU A 94 -0.53 3.32 2.21
CA LEU A 94 0.28 3.52 1.00
C LEU A 94 1.40 4.54 1.23
N ASP A 95 2.59 4.22 0.75
CA ASP A 95 3.80 5.04 0.86
C ASP A 95 3.59 6.47 0.32
N TYR A 96 3.22 6.62 -0.96
CA TYR A 96 3.12 7.92 -1.60
C TYR A 96 2.03 8.82 -1.00
N VAL A 97 0.90 8.24 -0.54
CA VAL A 97 -0.16 9.01 0.12
C VAL A 97 0.32 9.50 1.48
N THR A 98 1.01 8.63 2.23
CA THR A 98 1.60 8.99 3.52
C THR A 98 2.63 10.10 3.34
N GLN A 99 3.53 9.96 2.33
CA GLN A 99 4.56 10.96 2.09
C GLN A 99 3.97 12.32 1.66
N ASN A 100 2.93 12.33 0.82
CA ASN A 100 2.23 13.57 0.46
C ASN A 100 1.67 14.28 1.71
N LEU A 101 1.06 13.53 2.64
CA LEU A 101 0.56 14.10 3.89
C LEU A 101 1.69 14.59 4.82
N ILE A 102 2.85 13.91 4.83
CA ILE A 102 4.05 14.37 5.55
C ILE A 102 4.55 15.70 4.96
N ASP A 103 4.63 15.80 3.63
CA ASP A 103 5.04 17.01 2.93
C ASP A 103 4.08 18.20 3.20
N GLU A 104 2.80 17.90 3.46
CA GLU A 104 1.77 18.85 3.89
C GLU A 104 1.81 19.17 5.40
N GLY A 105 2.71 18.55 6.17
CA GLY A 105 2.94 18.81 7.58
C GLY A 105 2.16 17.90 8.55
N SER A 106 1.59 16.80 8.07
CA SER A 106 0.93 15.81 8.94
C SER A 106 1.96 15.08 9.82
N PRO A 107 1.64 14.75 11.08
CA PRO A 107 2.54 14.04 12.00
C PRO A 107 2.55 12.54 11.70
N LEU A 108 3.00 12.17 10.52
CA LEU A 108 3.08 10.79 10.06
C LEU A 108 4.53 10.35 9.85
N GLY A 109 4.78 9.07 10.05
CA GLY A 109 5.96 8.36 9.60
C GLY A 109 5.53 7.12 8.82
N PHE A 110 6.46 6.53 8.06
CA PHE A 110 6.21 5.35 7.26
C PHE A 110 7.36 4.36 7.37
N THR A 111 7.02 3.10 7.60
CA THR A 111 7.98 1.99 7.62
C THR A 111 7.87 1.20 6.32
N TYR A 112 8.94 1.23 5.51
CA TYR A 112 9.17 0.23 4.47
C TYR A 112 9.66 -1.04 5.14
N LEU A 113 8.91 -2.14 4.96
CA LEU A 113 9.27 -3.40 5.59
C LEU A 113 10.54 -3.97 4.93
N PRO A 114 11.54 -4.41 5.71
CA PRO A 114 12.78 -4.95 5.17
C PRO A 114 12.60 -6.32 4.48
N SER A 115 11.47 -6.96 4.72
CA SER A 115 11.01 -8.18 4.02
C SER A 115 9.49 -8.16 3.91
N ASP A 116 8.95 -8.92 2.98
CA ASP A 116 7.51 -9.11 2.78
C ASP A 116 6.76 -7.79 2.47
N LEU A 117 7.47 -6.79 1.90
CA LEU A 117 6.85 -5.55 1.44
C LEU A 117 5.89 -5.83 0.27
N VAL A 118 4.67 -5.34 0.35
CA VAL A 118 3.70 -5.51 -0.73
C VAL A 118 3.82 -4.37 -1.73
N SER A 119 4.52 -4.63 -2.84
CA SER A 119 4.69 -3.69 -3.95
C SER A 119 3.61 -3.86 -5.01
N ILE A 120 2.98 -2.76 -5.40
CA ILE A 120 1.87 -2.73 -6.34
C ILE A 120 2.28 -1.95 -7.59
N PHE A 121 2.21 -2.61 -8.73
CA PHE A 121 2.45 -1.98 -10.02
C PHE A 121 1.18 -1.29 -10.53
N SER A 122 1.37 -0.10 -11.12
CA SER A 122 0.28 0.64 -11.79
C SER A 122 0.46 0.50 -13.30
N PRO A 123 -0.17 -0.47 -13.94
CA PRO A 123 -0.04 -0.66 -15.38
C PRO A 123 -0.72 0.48 -16.14
N ILE A 124 -0.13 0.87 -17.26
CA ILE A 124 -0.75 1.76 -18.24
C ILE A 124 -0.94 0.99 -19.54
N GLY A 125 -2.08 1.17 -20.20
CA GLY A 125 -2.39 0.54 -21.47
C GLY A 125 -3.25 1.41 -22.34
N LEU A 126 -3.14 1.25 -23.66
CA LEU A 126 -4.02 1.87 -24.62
C LEU A 126 -5.18 0.92 -24.90
N VAL A 127 -6.42 1.42 -24.76
CA VAL A 127 -7.62 0.61 -25.04
C VAL A 127 -7.77 0.45 -26.54
N GLU A 128 -7.88 -0.80 -27.02
CA GLU A 128 -8.09 -1.11 -28.45
C GLU A 128 -9.40 -0.48 -28.93
N GLY A 129 -9.33 0.19 -30.09
CA GLY A 129 -10.50 0.83 -30.69
C GLY A 129 -10.97 2.12 -29.97
N CYS A 130 -10.14 2.72 -29.11
CA CYS A 130 -10.49 4.00 -28.49
C CYS A 130 -10.65 5.10 -29.53
N ALA A 131 -11.58 6.06 -29.29
CA ALA A 131 -11.98 7.09 -30.26
C ALA A 131 -10.85 8.08 -30.63
N ASN A 132 -9.83 8.24 -29.79
CA ASN A 132 -8.71 9.17 -29.94
C ASN A 132 -7.36 8.45 -29.81
N GLU A 133 -7.15 7.40 -30.58
CA GLU A 133 -5.98 6.52 -30.47
C GLU A 133 -4.66 7.30 -30.59
N ASP A 134 -4.54 8.24 -31.54
CA ASP A 134 -3.31 9.00 -31.72
C ASP A 134 -2.99 9.89 -30.49
N ASN A 135 -3.98 10.56 -29.92
CA ASN A 135 -3.80 11.33 -28.68
C ASN A 135 -3.54 10.42 -27.48
N GLY A 136 -4.15 9.23 -27.45
CA GLY A 136 -3.88 8.21 -26.45
C GLY A 136 -2.41 7.75 -26.47
N LYS A 137 -1.84 7.54 -27.66
CA LYS A 137 -0.42 7.21 -27.84
C LYS A 137 0.49 8.36 -27.36
N LEU A 138 0.16 9.60 -27.70
CA LEU A 138 0.92 10.77 -27.25
C LEU A 138 0.93 10.87 -25.71
N LEU A 139 -0.21 10.65 -25.07
CA LEU A 139 -0.30 10.64 -23.61
C LEU A 139 0.48 9.48 -23.00
N TYR A 140 0.38 8.29 -23.59
CA TYR A 140 1.13 7.11 -23.17
C TYR A 140 2.65 7.37 -23.22
N ASP A 141 3.14 7.90 -24.36
CA ASP A 141 4.55 8.22 -24.55
C ASP A 141 5.01 9.34 -23.59
N PHE A 142 4.16 10.34 -23.33
CA PHE A 142 4.45 11.40 -22.36
C PHE A 142 4.59 10.82 -20.93
N ILE A 143 3.66 9.98 -20.49
CA ILE A 143 3.72 9.37 -19.14
C ILE A 143 5.02 8.56 -18.96
N LEU A 144 5.49 7.87 -20.00
CA LEU A 144 6.73 7.10 -19.97
C LEU A 144 7.98 7.92 -20.29
N SER A 145 7.82 9.20 -20.68
CA SER A 145 8.96 10.10 -20.92
C SER A 145 9.68 10.46 -19.62
N LYS A 146 10.89 11.00 -19.72
CA LYS A 146 11.63 11.49 -18.55
C LYS A 146 10.83 12.54 -17.78
N GLU A 147 10.28 13.55 -18.50
CA GLU A 147 9.47 14.61 -17.92
C GLU A 147 8.22 14.06 -17.20
N GLY A 148 7.48 13.14 -17.82
CA GLY A 148 6.32 12.51 -17.20
C GLY A 148 6.69 11.71 -15.93
N GLN A 149 7.82 11.03 -15.94
CA GLN A 149 8.29 10.28 -14.79
C GLN A 149 8.87 11.16 -13.67
N GLU A 150 9.48 12.31 -14.02
CA GLU A 150 9.89 13.33 -13.03
C GLU A 150 8.66 13.89 -12.29
N ILE A 151 7.55 14.16 -12.99
CA ILE A 151 6.28 14.58 -12.37
C ILE A 151 5.75 13.50 -11.40
N LEU A 152 5.86 12.20 -11.73
CA LEU A 152 5.45 11.12 -10.82
C LEU A 152 6.30 11.13 -9.55
N VAL A 153 7.63 11.29 -9.69
CA VAL A 153 8.54 11.36 -8.54
C VAL A 153 8.28 12.61 -7.68
N GLU A 154 7.95 13.74 -8.28
CA GLU A 154 7.55 14.94 -7.53
C GLU A 154 6.34 14.70 -6.63
N ASN A 155 5.46 13.78 -7.03
CA ASN A 155 4.28 13.34 -6.27
C ASN A 155 4.52 12.05 -5.46
N ASN A 156 5.78 11.79 -5.11
CA ASN A 156 6.20 10.67 -4.26
C ASN A 156 5.90 9.26 -4.82
N LEU A 157 5.72 9.15 -6.14
CA LEU A 157 5.62 7.87 -6.83
C LEU A 157 6.99 7.44 -7.36
N LEU A 158 7.20 6.12 -7.47
CA LEU A 158 8.44 5.59 -8.03
C LEU A 158 8.42 5.64 -9.56
N SER A 159 9.51 6.15 -10.15
CA SER A 159 9.72 6.10 -11.59
C SER A 159 10.09 4.70 -12.07
N VAL A 160 9.61 4.33 -13.26
CA VAL A 160 10.06 3.12 -13.97
C VAL A 160 11.32 3.38 -14.81
N ARG A 161 11.85 4.62 -14.81
CA ARG A 161 13.07 4.99 -15.54
C ARG A 161 14.24 5.10 -14.58
N ASN A 162 15.37 4.56 -14.98
CA ASN A 162 16.62 4.61 -14.23
C ASN A 162 17.46 5.90 -14.47
N ASP A 163 17.02 6.77 -15.40
CA ASP A 163 17.61 8.08 -15.65
C ASP A 163 16.82 9.24 -14.98
N VAL A 164 15.86 8.91 -14.10
CA VAL A 164 15.13 9.82 -13.22
C VAL A 164 15.53 9.57 -11.79
N GLU A 165 15.97 10.60 -11.08
CA GLU A 165 16.34 10.51 -9.67
C GLU A 165 15.11 10.26 -8.80
N GLN A 166 15.18 9.25 -7.93
CA GLN A 166 14.10 8.89 -7.02
C GLN A 166 14.16 9.75 -5.75
N LYS A 167 13.00 9.96 -5.09
CA LYS A 167 12.92 10.43 -3.71
C LYS A 167 12.79 9.21 -2.79
N GLY A 168 13.53 9.18 -1.68
CA GLY A 168 13.42 8.10 -0.68
C GLY A 168 14.05 6.77 -1.15
N GLU A 169 13.38 5.65 -0.84
CA GLU A 169 13.88 4.30 -1.14
C GLU A 169 14.05 4.06 -2.63
N SER A 170 15.15 3.42 -3.00
CA SER A 170 15.41 3.08 -4.40
C SER A 170 14.54 1.90 -4.86
N VAL A 171 14.28 1.82 -6.18
CA VAL A 171 13.57 0.67 -6.77
C VAL A 171 14.26 -0.65 -6.45
N ASP A 172 15.61 -0.66 -6.40
CA ASP A 172 16.39 -1.85 -6.08
C ASP A 172 16.18 -2.32 -4.63
N GLU A 173 16.11 -1.41 -3.66
CA GLU A 173 15.84 -1.73 -2.26
C GLU A 173 14.42 -2.26 -2.09
N ILE A 174 13.44 -1.58 -2.67
CA ILE A 174 12.04 -2.02 -2.68
C ILE A 174 11.90 -3.41 -3.31
N THR A 175 12.55 -3.66 -4.45
CA THR A 175 12.48 -4.96 -5.14
C THR A 175 13.06 -6.09 -4.29
N LYS A 176 14.13 -5.83 -3.53
CA LYS A 176 14.73 -6.83 -2.62
C LYS A 176 13.82 -7.19 -1.45
N SER A 177 13.04 -6.22 -0.97
CA SER A 177 12.13 -6.38 0.17
C SER A 177 10.74 -6.88 -0.25
N ALA A 178 10.40 -6.80 -1.54
CA ALA A 178 9.07 -7.09 -2.04
C ALA A 178 8.72 -8.58 -2.02
N MET A 179 7.49 -8.89 -1.61
CA MET A 179 6.90 -10.21 -1.78
C MET A 179 6.78 -10.59 -3.25
N THR A 180 6.98 -11.88 -3.54
CA THR A 180 6.62 -12.42 -4.86
C THR A 180 5.13 -12.71 -4.89
N VAL A 181 4.41 -12.08 -5.80
CA VAL A 181 2.95 -12.20 -5.93
C VAL A 181 2.57 -12.66 -7.32
N ASP A 182 1.75 -13.69 -7.43
CA ASP A 182 1.15 -14.13 -8.68
C ASP A 182 -0.02 -13.24 -9.06
N LEU A 183 0.23 -12.26 -9.95
CA LEU A 183 -0.77 -11.28 -10.39
C LEU A 183 -1.96 -11.91 -11.09
N GLN A 184 -1.73 -12.97 -11.88
CA GLN A 184 -2.81 -13.66 -12.59
C GLN A 184 -3.72 -14.37 -11.59
N SER A 185 -3.13 -15.06 -10.62
CA SER A 185 -3.90 -15.71 -9.55
C SER A 185 -4.71 -14.70 -8.75
N LEU A 186 -4.16 -13.53 -8.41
CA LEU A 186 -4.91 -12.48 -7.71
C LEU A 186 -6.09 -11.95 -8.54
N ALA A 187 -5.91 -11.79 -9.85
CA ALA A 187 -6.97 -11.32 -10.74
C ALA A 187 -8.09 -12.35 -10.86
N ASP A 188 -7.74 -13.62 -11.09
CA ASP A 188 -8.68 -14.72 -11.28
C ASP A 188 -9.49 -15.03 -10.01
N ASN A 189 -8.90 -14.85 -8.83
CA ASN A 189 -9.52 -15.16 -7.53
C ASN A 189 -10.01 -13.91 -6.77
N SER A 190 -10.17 -12.77 -7.45
CA SER A 190 -10.51 -11.47 -6.86
C SER A 190 -11.73 -11.51 -5.93
N ASP A 191 -12.80 -12.22 -6.30
CA ASP A 191 -14.03 -12.32 -5.50
C ASP A 191 -13.85 -13.28 -4.30
N GLU A 192 -13.07 -14.34 -4.48
CA GLU A 192 -12.73 -15.27 -3.41
C GLU A 192 -11.87 -14.60 -2.34
N ILE A 193 -10.90 -13.77 -2.73
CA ILE A 193 -10.08 -12.97 -1.81
C ILE A 193 -10.97 -12.12 -0.90
N ILE A 194 -11.92 -11.39 -1.47
CA ILE A 194 -12.85 -10.56 -0.69
C ILE A 194 -13.74 -11.40 0.20
N SER A 195 -14.33 -12.48 -0.31
CA SER A 195 -15.23 -13.33 0.47
C SER A 195 -14.49 -14.02 1.63
N THR A 196 -13.26 -14.46 1.42
CA THR A 196 -12.40 -15.06 2.46
C THR A 196 -12.09 -14.03 3.54
N PHE A 197 -11.64 -12.84 3.14
CA PHE A 197 -11.37 -11.74 4.08
C PHE A 197 -12.63 -11.38 4.89
N ASP A 198 -13.77 -11.21 4.23
CA ASP A 198 -15.03 -10.86 4.89
C ASP A 198 -15.49 -11.92 5.88
N SER A 199 -15.27 -13.21 5.59
CA SER A 199 -15.60 -14.31 6.50
C SER A 199 -14.81 -14.27 7.81
N VAL A 200 -13.64 -13.61 7.79
CA VAL A 200 -12.76 -13.46 8.96
C VAL A 200 -13.02 -12.13 9.68
N PHE A 201 -13.21 -11.06 8.90
CA PHE A 201 -13.23 -9.68 9.43
C PHE A 201 -14.64 -9.14 9.73
N LYS A 202 -15.65 -9.63 9.05
CA LYS A 202 -17.05 -9.18 9.18
C LYS A 202 -17.93 -10.25 9.78
#